data_a1074fd81ccbf3e2ff54f974ca38550b
#
_entry.id   a1074fd81ccbf3e2ff54f974ca38550b
#
_cell.length_a   1.000
_cell.length_b   1.000
_cell.length_c   1.000
_cell.angle_alpha   90.00
_cell.angle_beta   90.00
_cell.angle_gamma   90.00
#
_symmetry.space_group_name_H-M   'P 1'
#
loop_
_entity.id
_entity.type
_entity.pdbx_description
1 polymer ?
#
loop_
_entity_poly.entity_id
_entity_poly.type
_entity_poly.pdbx_seq_one_letter_code
_entity_poly.pdbx_strand_id
1 'polypeptide(L)'
;FIREIKEKELLKEYQNFEVYLDSPLAIEATKIFTKNMRECFDEDALALVNAGINPLIFDGLKTATTSDDSKMINFIEKPKVIISASGMCDAGRIRHHLKHNLWREECTILFVGYQAMGTLGRRLIEGEKNVKLFGEPIEVKARIESLHGISGHADMNGLLKWLGAFKEAPQRVFVVHGEDTVTEEFAKTVEEKFGYQAYAPFPCSEADLLTNEILSEGVKIPVKAKKPAQRKADAAFER
;
A
#
# COMPACT_ATOMS: atom_id res chain seq x y z
N PHE A 1 8.07 13.03 -7.51
CA PHE A 1 9.23 12.17 -7.31
C PHE A 1 9.83 11.71 -8.65
N ILE A 2 9.13 10.87 -9.46
CA ILE A 2 9.68 10.37 -10.74
C ILE A 2 9.94 11.52 -11.73
N ARG A 3 9.06 12.51 -11.79
CA ARG A 3 9.27 13.72 -12.57
C ARG A 3 10.57 14.43 -12.17
N GLU A 4 10.80 14.63 -10.88
CA GLU A 4 12.03 15.25 -10.35
C GLU A 4 13.29 14.47 -10.72
N ILE A 5 13.23 13.15 -10.66
CA ILE A 5 14.35 12.29 -11.08
C ILE A 5 14.70 12.58 -12.55
N LYS A 6 13.69 12.70 -13.41
CA LYS A 6 13.90 13.01 -14.83
C LYS A 6 14.41 14.43 -15.07
N GLU A 7 13.75 15.42 -14.47
CA GLU A 7 14.09 16.84 -14.63
C GLU A 7 15.47 17.19 -14.08
N LYS A 8 15.87 16.58 -12.95
CA LYS A 8 17.18 16.78 -12.35
C LYS A 8 18.28 15.88 -12.92
N GLU A 9 17.97 15.10 -13.95
CA GLU A 9 18.88 14.16 -14.60
C GLU A 9 19.62 13.23 -13.61
N LEU A 10 18.96 12.86 -12.51
CA LEU A 10 19.58 12.08 -11.44
C LEU A 10 19.99 10.67 -11.89
N LEU A 11 19.42 10.18 -12.99
CA LEU A 11 19.72 8.90 -13.61
C LEU A 11 20.19 9.11 -15.05
N LYS A 12 21.34 9.76 -15.24
CA LYS A 12 21.87 10.08 -16.59
C LYS A 12 21.96 8.87 -17.52
N GLU A 13 22.29 7.70 -16.97
CA GLU A 13 22.39 6.44 -17.73
C GLU A 13 21.02 5.92 -18.19
N TYR A 14 19.91 6.36 -17.54
CA TYR A 14 18.57 5.87 -17.78
C TYR A 14 17.57 6.98 -18.14
N GLN A 15 18.02 8.06 -18.74
CA GLN A 15 17.17 9.23 -19.07
C GLN A 15 15.92 8.89 -19.89
N ASN A 16 15.98 7.82 -20.66
CA ASN A 16 14.90 7.38 -21.56
C ASN A 16 14.01 6.27 -20.96
N PHE A 17 14.02 6.05 -19.65
CA PHE A 17 13.08 5.09 -19.07
C PHE A 17 11.64 5.59 -19.15
N GLU A 18 10.74 4.67 -19.41
CA GLU A 18 9.30 4.95 -19.48
C GLU A 18 8.61 4.59 -18.16
N VAL A 19 7.56 5.34 -17.84
CA VAL A 19 6.73 5.07 -16.64
C VAL A 19 5.34 4.69 -17.12
N TYR A 20 4.86 3.55 -16.69
CA TYR A 20 3.54 3.03 -17.02
C TYR A 20 2.62 3.10 -15.82
N LEU A 21 1.56 3.90 -15.91
CA LEU A 21 0.45 3.86 -14.97
C LEU A 21 -0.54 2.80 -15.44
N ASP A 22 -0.45 1.62 -14.83
CA ASP A 22 -1.26 0.45 -15.19
C ASP A 22 -2.28 0.12 -14.10
N SER A 23 -3.19 1.04 -13.90
CA SER A 23 -4.36 0.90 -13.03
C SER A 23 -5.48 1.77 -13.56
N PRO A 24 -6.58 1.20 -14.08
CA PRO A 24 -7.71 1.98 -14.56
C PRO A 24 -8.24 2.96 -13.52
N LEU A 25 -8.35 2.53 -12.27
CA LEU A 25 -8.83 3.38 -11.17
C LEU A 25 -7.86 4.55 -10.89
N ALA A 26 -6.55 4.32 -10.91
CA ALA A 26 -5.56 5.37 -10.73
C ALA A 26 -5.55 6.37 -11.90
N ILE A 27 -5.76 5.90 -13.13
CA ILE A 27 -5.91 6.75 -14.31
C ILE A 27 -7.11 7.69 -14.14
N GLU A 28 -8.27 7.15 -13.74
CA GLU A 28 -9.46 7.97 -13.49
C GLU A 28 -9.27 8.94 -12.33
N ALA A 29 -8.65 8.49 -11.23
CA ALA A 29 -8.30 9.36 -10.11
C ALA A 29 -7.39 10.52 -10.57
N THR A 30 -6.38 10.24 -11.39
CA THR A 30 -5.48 11.28 -11.93
C THR A 30 -6.24 12.34 -12.74
N LYS A 31 -7.25 11.92 -13.51
CA LYS A 31 -8.12 12.87 -14.24
C LYS A 31 -8.92 13.77 -13.29
N ILE A 32 -9.47 13.18 -12.21
CA ILE A 32 -10.22 13.91 -11.18
C ILE A 32 -9.31 14.89 -10.46
N PHE A 33 -8.13 14.48 -10.03
CA PHE A 33 -7.13 15.36 -9.43
C PHE A 33 -6.76 16.50 -10.36
N THR A 34 -6.49 16.20 -11.65
CA THR A 34 -6.17 17.21 -12.66
C THR A 34 -7.28 18.23 -12.84
N LYS A 35 -8.55 17.79 -12.81
CA LYS A 35 -9.71 18.69 -12.95
C LYS A 35 -9.85 19.63 -11.76
N ASN A 36 -9.51 19.19 -10.56
CA ASN A 36 -9.73 19.92 -9.32
C ASN A 36 -8.44 20.53 -8.71
N MET A 37 -7.35 20.65 -9.49
CA MET A 37 -6.07 21.15 -9.01
C MET A 37 -6.17 22.47 -8.26
N ARG A 38 -6.90 23.44 -8.82
CA ARG A 38 -6.98 24.80 -8.26
C ARG A 38 -7.68 24.88 -6.92
N GLU A 39 -8.58 23.94 -6.63
CA GLU A 39 -9.38 23.92 -5.41
C GLU A 39 -8.79 23.04 -4.31
N CYS A 40 -8.02 22.03 -4.70
CA CYS A 40 -7.63 20.95 -3.79
C CYS A 40 -6.12 20.82 -3.57
N PHE A 41 -5.29 21.46 -4.38
CA PHE A 41 -3.83 21.36 -4.24
C PHE A 41 -3.33 22.36 -3.19
N ASP A 42 -2.27 21.95 -2.49
CA ASP A 42 -1.55 22.83 -1.57
C ASP A 42 -0.76 23.92 -2.31
N GLU A 43 -0.18 24.84 -1.56
CA GLU A 43 0.54 25.99 -2.09
C GLU A 43 1.71 25.58 -2.99
N ASP A 44 2.44 24.53 -2.63
CA ASP A 44 3.60 24.04 -3.39
C ASP A 44 3.17 23.47 -4.74
N ALA A 45 2.14 22.63 -4.76
CA ALA A 45 1.58 22.08 -5.98
C ALA A 45 0.93 23.17 -6.86
N LEU A 46 0.25 24.15 -6.26
CA LEU A 46 -0.31 25.30 -6.97
C LEU A 46 0.76 26.19 -7.59
N ALA A 47 1.89 26.37 -6.94
CA ALA A 47 3.03 27.10 -7.51
C ALA A 47 3.50 26.47 -8.83
N LEU A 48 3.57 25.12 -8.89
CA LEU A 48 3.87 24.39 -10.12
C LEU A 48 2.81 24.61 -11.20
N VAL A 49 1.53 24.48 -10.83
CA VAL A 49 0.42 24.70 -11.77
C VAL A 49 0.43 26.12 -12.35
N ASN A 50 0.71 27.13 -11.51
CA ASN A 50 0.80 28.52 -11.93
C ASN A 50 2.02 28.77 -12.85
N ALA A 51 3.09 28.00 -12.71
CA ALA A 51 4.23 27.99 -13.60
C ALA A 51 3.98 27.19 -14.90
N GLY A 52 2.76 26.69 -15.13
CA GLY A 52 2.39 25.89 -16.31
C GLY A 52 2.81 24.41 -16.22
N ILE A 53 3.21 23.94 -15.05
CA ILE A 53 3.68 22.57 -14.83
C ILE A 53 2.56 21.74 -14.19
N ASN A 54 2.15 20.65 -14.85
CA ASN A 54 1.25 19.69 -14.23
C ASN A 54 2.07 18.75 -13.30
N PRO A 55 1.83 18.75 -11.97
CA PRO A 55 2.60 17.92 -11.06
C PRO A 55 2.35 16.41 -11.21
N LEU A 56 1.24 16.02 -11.82
CA LEU A 56 0.83 14.63 -11.99
C LEU A 56 1.22 14.04 -13.36
N ILE A 57 1.53 14.90 -14.36
CA ILE A 57 1.83 14.49 -15.72
C ILE A 57 3.23 14.98 -16.08
N PHE A 58 4.03 14.11 -16.66
CA PHE A 58 5.40 14.41 -17.09
C PHE A 58 5.74 13.65 -18.38
N ASP A 59 6.78 14.08 -19.08
CA ASP A 59 7.20 13.41 -20.28
C ASP A 59 7.66 11.97 -20.02
N GLY A 60 7.20 11.01 -20.84
CA GLY A 60 7.44 9.58 -20.67
C GLY A 60 6.49 8.87 -19.71
N LEU A 61 5.47 9.55 -19.15
CA LEU A 61 4.36 8.88 -18.48
C LEU A 61 3.38 8.34 -19.51
N LYS A 62 3.13 7.04 -19.48
CA LYS A 62 2.17 6.33 -20.32
C LYS A 62 1.09 5.68 -19.48
N THR A 63 -0.10 5.58 -20.01
CA THR A 63 -1.24 4.92 -19.33
C THR A 63 -1.64 3.66 -20.09
N ALA A 64 -1.86 2.57 -19.38
CA ALA A 64 -2.42 1.35 -19.94
C ALA A 64 -3.91 1.26 -19.57
N THR A 65 -4.78 1.49 -20.54
CA THR A 65 -6.23 1.49 -20.31
C THR A 65 -6.83 0.10 -20.49
N THR A 66 -6.39 -0.63 -21.49
CA THR A 66 -6.90 -1.97 -21.80
C THR A 66 -6.07 -3.09 -21.14
N SER A 67 -6.63 -4.29 -21.09
CA SER A 67 -5.90 -5.47 -20.63
C SER A 67 -4.77 -5.87 -21.56
N ASP A 68 -4.91 -5.57 -22.85
CA ASP A 68 -3.87 -5.89 -23.83
C ASP A 68 -2.72 -4.90 -23.75
N ASP A 69 -2.97 -3.60 -23.53
CA ASP A 69 -1.92 -2.62 -23.20
C ASP A 69 -1.11 -3.09 -21.99
N SER A 70 -1.81 -3.52 -20.93
CA SER A 70 -1.18 -4.02 -19.70
C SER A 70 -0.27 -5.23 -19.96
N LYS A 71 -0.72 -6.19 -20.76
CA LYS A 71 0.09 -7.36 -21.13
C LYS A 71 1.34 -6.96 -21.89
N MET A 72 1.21 -6.04 -22.86
CA MET A 72 2.32 -5.60 -23.70
C MET A 72 3.46 -4.96 -22.92
N ILE A 73 3.17 -4.32 -21.78
CA ILE A 73 4.21 -3.74 -20.89
C ILE A 73 5.25 -4.79 -20.48
N ASN A 74 4.82 -6.04 -20.24
CA ASN A 74 5.72 -7.09 -19.77
C ASN A 74 6.73 -7.55 -20.84
N PHE A 75 6.46 -7.28 -22.11
CA PHE A 75 7.34 -7.64 -23.24
C PHE A 75 8.29 -6.50 -23.66
N ILE A 76 8.19 -5.34 -23.03
CA ILE A 76 9.10 -4.23 -23.28
C ILE A 76 10.41 -4.52 -22.54
N GLU A 77 11.53 -4.63 -23.29
CA GLU A 77 12.83 -4.95 -22.70
C GLU A 77 13.54 -3.72 -22.10
N LYS A 78 13.17 -2.50 -22.53
CA LYS A 78 13.77 -1.26 -22.01
C LYS A 78 13.52 -1.09 -20.51
N PRO A 79 14.46 -0.41 -19.81
CA PRO A 79 14.22 0.00 -18.43
C PRO A 79 12.92 0.77 -18.31
N LYS A 80 12.10 0.40 -17.35
CA LYS A 80 10.78 0.99 -17.14
C LYS A 80 10.37 0.94 -15.69
N VAL A 81 9.45 1.82 -15.32
CA VAL A 81 8.74 1.78 -14.04
C VAL A 81 7.27 1.43 -14.31
N ILE A 82 6.73 0.48 -13.58
CA ILE A 82 5.32 0.11 -13.68
C ILE A 82 4.65 0.46 -12.35
N ILE A 83 3.66 1.35 -12.40
CA ILE A 83 2.84 1.73 -11.25
C ILE A 83 1.49 1.02 -11.40
N SER A 84 1.24 0.04 -10.55
CA SER A 84 0.06 -0.81 -10.65
C SER A 84 -0.58 -1.09 -9.29
N ALA A 85 -1.85 -1.41 -9.28
CA ALA A 85 -2.64 -1.78 -8.11
C ALA A 85 -3.05 -3.28 -8.17
N SER A 86 -3.42 -3.93 -7.04
CA SER A 86 -3.57 -3.38 -5.69
C SER A 86 -2.23 -3.31 -4.95
N GLY A 87 -2.14 -2.39 -3.98
CA GLY A 87 -0.92 -2.17 -3.21
C GLY A 87 -0.47 -3.37 -2.38
N MET A 88 -1.38 -4.27 -1.98
CA MET A 88 -1.08 -5.49 -1.21
C MET A 88 -0.85 -6.73 -2.08
N CYS A 89 -0.87 -6.57 -3.41
CA CYS A 89 -0.61 -7.63 -4.40
C CYS A 89 -1.60 -8.81 -4.42
N ASP A 90 -2.73 -8.72 -3.72
CA ASP A 90 -3.73 -9.80 -3.66
C ASP A 90 -4.72 -9.78 -4.83
N ALA A 91 -4.86 -8.64 -5.49
CA ALA A 91 -5.75 -8.44 -6.63
C ALA A 91 -5.15 -7.50 -7.67
N GLY A 92 -5.83 -7.34 -8.80
CA GLY A 92 -5.49 -6.35 -9.83
C GLY A 92 -4.34 -6.76 -10.74
N ARG A 93 -3.97 -5.81 -11.61
CA ARG A 93 -2.99 -6.01 -12.69
C ARG A 93 -1.57 -6.26 -12.16
N ILE A 94 -1.24 -5.74 -10.98
CA ILE A 94 0.05 -5.97 -10.33
C ILE A 94 0.41 -7.46 -10.25
N ARG A 95 -0.57 -8.35 -10.05
CA ARG A 95 -0.32 -9.79 -9.96
C ARG A 95 0.24 -10.37 -11.27
N HIS A 96 -0.19 -9.84 -12.41
CA HIS A 96 0.36 -10.24 -13.71
C HIS A 96 1.80 -9.74 -13.87
N HIS A 97 2.07 -8.49 -13.50
CA HIS A 97 3.44 -7.96 -13.51
C HIS A 97 4.36 -8.72 -12.59
N LEU A 98 3.91 -9.08 -11.38
CA LEU A 98 4.67 -9.91 -10.45
C LEU A 98 4.96 -11.29 -11.03
N LYS A 99 3.98 -11.94 -11.69
CA LYS A 99 4.20 -13.23 -12.37
C LYS A 99 5.33 -13.16 -13.39
N HIS A 100 5.44 -12.06 -14.13
CA HIS A 100 6.44 -11.88 -15.19
C HIS A 100 7.80 -11.38 -14.67
N ASN A 101 7.87 -10.77 -13.50
CA ASN A 101 9.07 -10.05 -13.06
C ASN A 101 9.68 -10.55 -11.73
N LEU A 102 8.96 -11.29 -10.88
CA LEU A 102 9.50 -11.75 -9.60
C LEU A 102 10.70 -12.69 -9.71
N TRP A 103 10.78 -13.48 -10.78
CA TRP A 103 11.87 -14.43 -11.02
C TRP A 103 13.11 -13.81 -11.68
N ARG A 104 13.06 -12.51 -12.01
CA ARG A 104 14.11 -11.78 -12.73
C ARG A 104 14.95 -11.00 -11.73
N GLU A 105 16.25 -11.27 -11.67
CA GLU A 105 17.20 -10.66 -10.74
C GLU A 105 17.41 -9.15 -10.99
N GLU A 106 17.25 -8.71 -12.23
CA GLU A 106 17.35 -7.31 -12.63
C GLU A 106 16.14 -6.45 -12.23
N CYS A 107 15.05 -7.08 -11.79
CA CYS A 107 13.84 -6.38 -11.40
C CYS A 107 13.86 -5.99 -9.92
N THR A 108 13.20 -4.89 -9.60
CA THR A 108 12.94 -4.45 -8.22
C THR A 108 11.43 -4.28 -8.03
N ILE A 109 10.90 -4.84 -6.95
CA ILE A 109 9.54 -4.60 -6.50
C ILE A 109 9.62 -3.61 -5.35
N LEU A 110 9.05 -2.42 -5.55
CA LEU A 110 9.06 -1.35 -4.55
C LEU A 110 7.67 -1.20 -3.93
N PHE A 111 7.58 -1.49 -2.64
CA PHE A 111 6.39 -1.23 -1.85
C PHE A 111 6.41 0.19 -1.29
N VAL A 112 5.33 0.93 -1.50
CA VAL A 112 5.21 2.34 -1.08
C VAL A 112 4.16 2.53 0.04
N GLY A 113 3.59 1.45 0.54
CA GLY A 113 2.56 1.48 1.59
C GLY A 113 2.58 0.24 2.47
N TYR A 114 1.79 0.30 3.52
CA TYR A 114 1.64 -0.79 4.49
C TYR A 114 1.16 -2.08 3.81
N GLN A 115 1.69 -3.21 4.29
CA GLN A 115 1.34 -4.55 3.83
C GLN A 115 0.69 -5.33 4.98
N ALA A 116 -0.60 -5.61 4.87
CA ALA A 116 -1.36 -6.32 5.90
C ALA A 116 -0.94 -7.79 6.02
N MET A 117 -1.01 -8.33 7.22
CA MET A 117 -0.72 -9.75 7.48
C MET A 117 -1.54 -10.67 6.59
N GLY A 118 -0.90 -11.72 6.07
CA GLY A 118 -1.52 -12.72 5.20
C GLY A 118 -1.62 -12.32 3.73
N THR A 119 -1.25 -11.10 3.34
CA THR A 119 -1.23 -10.66 1.94
C THR A 119 0.03 -11.13 1.21
N LEU A 120 -0.01 -11.19 -0.11
CA LEU A 120 1.16 -11.51 -0.92
C LEU A 120 2.26 -10.46 -0.72
N GLY A 121 1.91 -9.18 -0.66
CA GLY A 121 2.88 -8.10 -0.44
C GLY A 121 3.62 -8.25 0.89
N ARG A 122 2.93 -8.63 1.96
CA ARG A 122 3.55 -8.89 3.27
C ARG A 122 4.54 -10.05 3.21
N ARG A 123 4.18 -11.15 2.58
CA ARG A 123 5.05 -12.32 2.40
C ARG A 123 6.32 -11.98 1.62
N LEU A 124 6.22 -11.13 0.60
CA LEU A 124 7.37 -10.67 -0.18
C LEU A 124 8.31 -9.80 0.68
N ILE A 125 7.78 -8.87 1.46
CA ILE A 125 8.58 -8.02 2.37
C ILE A 125 9.26 -8.86 3.46
N GLU A 126 8.60 -9.90 3.96
CA GLU A 126 9.16 -10.85 4.93
C GLU A 126 10.22 -11.79 4.32
N GLY A 127 10.49 -11.67 3.03
CA GLY A 127 11.58 -12.39 2.35
C GLY A 127 11.21 -13.79 1.88
N GLU A 128 9.94 -14.11 1.69
CA GLU A 128 9.52 -15.40 1.16
C GLU A 128 10.11 -15.63 -0.24
N LYS A 129 10.86 -16.73 -0.41
CA LYS A 129 11.60 -17.02 -1.64
C LYS A 129 10.78 -17.71 -2.72
N ASN A 130 9.63 -18.27 -2.37
CA ASN A 130 8.75 -18.97 -3.32
C ASN A 130 7.31 -18.59 -3.04
N VAL A 131 6.66 -17.92 -3.99
CA VAL A 131 5.27 -17.53 -3.89
C VAL A 131 4.42 -18.21 -4.95
N LYS A 132 3.11 -18.26 -4.74
CA LYS A 132 2.19 -18.85 -5.71
C LYS A 132 1.32 -17.79 -6.34
N LEU A 133 1.41 -17.61 -7.65
CA LEU A 133 0.60 -16.70 -8.44
C LEU A 133 -0.18 -17.46 -9.51
N PHE A 134 -1.49 -17.27 -9.58
CA PHE A 134 -2.39 -17.96 -10.52
C PHE A 134 -2.24 -19.49 -10.54
N GLY A 135 -1.92 -20.07 -9.36
CA GLY A 135 -1.70 -21.51 -9.23
C GLY A 135 -0.28 -21.99 -9.50
N GLU A 136 0.59 -21.17 -10.08
CA GLU A 136 1.96 -21.51 -10.44
C GLU A 136 2.95 -21.07 -9.34
N PRO A 137 3.92 -21.89 -8.97
CA PRO A 137 5.01 -21.50 -8.07
C PRO A 137 5.99 -20.58 -8.80
N ILE A 138 6.39 -19.49 -8.16
CA ILE A 138 7.35 -18.52 -8.70
C ILE A 138 8.44 -18.30 -7.67
N GLU A 139 9.69 -18.49 -8.07
CA GLU A 139 10.85 -18.14 -7.28
C GLU A 139 11.02 -16.63 -7.25
N VAL A 140 11.29 -16.06 -6.06
CA VAL A 140 11.49 -14.63 -5.86
C VAL A 140 12.98 -14.34 -5.94
N LYS A 141 13.44 -13.85 -7.09
CA LYS A 141 14.82 -13.40 -7.34
C LYS A 141 14.91 -11.88 -7.44
N ALA A 142 13.80 -11.23 -7.81
CA ALA A 142 13.71 -9.78 -7.82
C ALA A 142 14.05 -9.18 -6.46
N ARG A 143 14.68 -8.02 -6.44
CA ARG A 143 14.94 -7.26 -5.24
C ARG A 143 13.62 -6.73 -4.68
N ILE A 144 13.39 -6.92 -3.38
CA ILE A 144 12.20 -6.42 -2.68
C ILE A 144 12.63 -5.25 -1.82
N GLU A 145 12.02 -4.10 -2.06
CA GLU A 145 12.32 -2.85 -1.36
C GLU A 145 11.04 -2.22 -0.82
N SER A 146 11.17 -1.46 0.27
CA SER A 146 10.08 -0.70 0.87
C SER A 146 10.50 0.75 1.06
N LEU A 147 9.66 1.66 0.58
CA LEU A 147 9.86 3.10 0.76
C LEU A 147 8.87 3.61 1.81
N HIS A 148 9.41 4.02 2.95
CA HIS A 148 8.64 4.58 4.05
C HIS A 148 8.50 6.10 3.88
N GLY A 149 7.41 6.67 4.43
CA GLY A 149 7.18 8.13 4.46
C GLY A 149 6.38 8.70 3.29
N ILE A 150 5.86 7.87 2.36
CA ILE A 150 4.93 8.32 1.29
C ILE A 150 3.46 8.11 1.69
N SER A 151 3.19 7.49 2.83
CA SER A 151 1.82 7.25 3.28
C SER A 151 1.11 8.56 3.61
N GLY A 152 -0.13 8.72 3.13
CA GLY A 152 -1.03 9.78 3.56
C GLY A 152 -1.69 9.53 4.92
N HIS A 153 -1.44 8.38 5.53
CA HIS A 153 -1.92 8.07 6.89
C HIS A 153 -0.98 8.67 7.93
N ALA A 154 -1.57 9.20 9.00
CA ALA A 154 -0.79 9.65 10.16
C ALA A 154 -0.07 8.47 10.82
N ASP A 155 1.16 8.69 11.24
CA ASP A 155 1.88 7.79 12.14
C ASP A 155 1.37 7.95 13.59
N MET A 156 1.94 7.21 14.51
CA MET A 156 1.62 7.29 15.93
C MET A 156 1.72 8.72 16.47
N ASN A 157 2.77 9.46 16.09
CA ASN A 157 2.98 10.83 16.56
C ASN A 157 1.93 11.79 15.98
N GLY A 158 1.58 11.62 14.71
CA GLY A 158 0.50 12.36 14.06
C GLY A 158 -0.85 12.11 14.72
N LEU A 159 -1.18 10.86 15.04
CA LEU A 159 -2.41 10.50 15.76
C LEU A 159 -2.44 11.07 17.19
N LEU A 160 -1.32 11.00 17.92
CA LEU A 160 -1.24 11.59 19.25
C LEU A 160 -1.34 13.13 19.21
N LYS A 161 -0.73 13.78 18.21
CA LYS A 161 -0.87 15.22 17.99
C LYS A 161 -2.32 15.61 17.70
N TRP A 162 -3.00 14.82 16.87
CA TRP A 162 -4.41 15.03 16.57
C TRP A 162 -5.30 14.87 17.81
N LEU A 163 -5.11 13.81 18.60
CA LEU A 163 -5.81 13.61 19.87
C LEU A 163 -5.56 14.74 20.88
N GLY A 164 -4.33 15.22 20.96
CA GLY A 164 -3.96 16.32 21.85
C GLY A 164 -4.49 17.69 21.41
N ALA A 165 -5.06 17.81 20.22
CA ALA A 165 -5.67 19.05 19.72
C ALA A 165 -7.15 19.21 20.14
N PHE A 166 -7.77 18.21 20.75
CA PHE A 166 -9.13 18.33 21.28
C PHE A 166 -9.14 19.32 22.47
N LYS A 167 -10.07 20.26 22.43
CA LYS A 167 -10.22 21.25 23.51
C LYS A 167 -10.82 20.65 24.77
N GLU A 168 -11.71 19.69 24.61
CA GLU A 168 -12.35 18.95 25.68
C GLU A 168 -11.96 17.48 25.57
N ALA A 169 -11.70 16.85 26.69
CA ALA A 169 -11.36 15.43 26.73
C ALA A 169 -12.52 14.59 26.16
N PRO A 170 -12.27 13.69 25.20
CA PRO A 170 -13.29 12.77 24.76
C PRO A 170 -13.68 11.82 25.92
N GLN A 171 -14.94 11.43 25.99
CA GLN A 171 -15.39 10.46 27.00
C GLN A 171 -14.69 9.11 26.82
N ARG A 172 -14.44 8.70 25.57
CA ARG A 172 -13.69 7.49 25.24
C ARG A 172 -13.06 7.61 23.84
N VAL A 173 -11.92 6.97 23.68
CA VAL A 173 -11.22 6.82 22.40
C VAL A 173 -11.31 5.36 21.96
N PHE A 174 -11.93 5.10 20.82
CA PHE A 174 -11.95 3.77 20.21
C PHE A 174 -10.81 3.66 19.20
N VAL A 175 -9.90 2.71 19.43
CA VAL A 175 -8.77 2.44 18.54
C VAL A 175 -9.11 1.27 17.63
N VAL A 176 -9.35 1.55 16.35
CA VAL A 176 -9.83 0.57 15.37
C VAL A 176 -8.91 0.50 14.16
N HIS A 177 -9.06 -0.53 13.33
CA HIS A 177 -8.32 -0.72 12.08
C HIS A 177 -6.80 -0.90 12.23
N GLY A 178 -6.39 -1.79 13.12
CA GLY A 178 -4.99 -2.18 13.30
C GLY A 178 -4.85 -3.67 13.62
N GLU A 179 -3.62 -4.13 13.68
CA GLU A 179 -3.30 -5.44 14.27
C GLU A 179 -3.61 -5.39 15.77
N ASP A 180 -4.13 -6.47 16.34
CA ASP A 180 -4.62 -6.50 17.73
C ASP A 180 -3.60 -5.93 18.74
N THR A 181 -2.34 -6.36 18.64
CA THR A 181 -1.27 -5.89 19.53
C THR A 181 -0.99 -4.39 19.35
N VAL A 182 -1.04 -3.89 18.12
CA VAL A 182 -0.78 -2.47 17.81
C VAL A 182 -1.90 -1.58 18.33
N THR A 183 -3.15 -2.00 18.17
CA THR A 183 -4.31 -1.23 18.67
C THR A 183 -4.37 -1.22 20.18
N GLU A 184 -4.10 -2.36 20.84
CA GLU A 184 -4.01 -2.48 22.30
C GLU A 184 -2.89 -1.58 22.88
N GLU A 185 -1.68 -1.62 22.28
CA GLU A 185 -0.54 -0.79 22.70
C GLU A 185 -0.81 0.71 22.47
N PHE A 186 -1.47 1.07 21.36
CA PHE A 186 -1.81 2.47 21.10
C PHE A 186 -2.89 2.97 22.08
N ALA A 187 -3.91 2.15 22.40
CA ALA A 187 -4.91 2.51 23.41
C ALA A 187 -4.24 2.79 24.77
N LYS A 188 -3.34 1.92 25.20
CA LYS A 188 -2.54 2.13 26.43
C LYS A 188 -1.72 3.42 26.38
N THR A 189 -1.06 3.71 25.23
CA THR A 189 -0.31 4.95 25.04
C THR A 189 -1.20 6.19 25.17
N VAL A 190 -2.43 6.14 24.67
CA VAL A 190 -3.41 7.22 24.80
C VAL A 190 -3.79 7.45 26.28
N GLU A 191 -4.04 6.36 27.02
CA GLU A 191 -4.34 6.43 28.45
C GLU A 191 -3.19 7.02 29.25
N GLU A 192 -1.96 6.53 29.02
CA GLU A 192 -0.74 7.02 29.70
C GLU A 192 -0.44 8.48 29.41
N LYS A 193 -0.64 8.92 28.17
CA LYS A 193 -0.24 10.27 27.74
C LYS A 193 -1.28 11.34 28.04
N PHE A 194 -2.56 11.02 27.91
CA PHE A 194 -3.65 12.00 28.00
C PHE A 194 -4.60 11.76 29.17
N GLY A 195 -4.54 10.59 29.80
CA GLY A 195 -5.52 10.19 30.81
C GLY A 195 -6.93 9.92 30.25
N TYR A 196 -7.04 9.78 28.91
CA TYR A 196 -8.31 9.47 28.28
C TYR A 196 -8.64 8.00 28.43
N GLN A 197 -9.92 7.65 28.61
CA GLN A 197 -10.35 6.27 28.51
C GLN A 197 -10.17 5.81 27.04
N ALA A 198 -9.36 4.78 26.80
CA ALA A 198 -9.14 4.23 25.49
C ALA A 198 -9.52 2.76 25.43
N TYR A 199 -10.05 2.31 24.29
CA TYR A 199 -10.51 0.95 24.10
C TYR A 199 -10.19 0.47 22.67
N ALA A 200 -9.54 -0.68 22.58
CA ALA A 200 -9.27 -1.37 21.33
C ALA A 200 -10.27 -2.53 21.17
N PRO A 201 -11.41 -2.33 20.47
CA PRO A 201 -12.46 -3.33 20.38
C PRO A 201 -12.06 -4.51 19.50
N PHE A 202 -12.38 -5.72 19.96
CA PHE A 202 -12.36 -6.91 19.11
C PHE A 202 -13.59 -6.97 18.19
N PRO A 203 -13.59 -7.78 17.13
CA PRO A 203 -14.75 -8.01 16.29
C PRO A 203 -15.99 -8.40 17.13
N CYS A 204 -17.14 -7.83 16.78
CA CYS A 204 -18.41 -7.98 17.49
C CYS A 204 -18.45 -7.34 18.89
N SER A 205 -17.52 -6.44 19.23
CA SER A 205 -17.69 -5.58 20.40
C SER A 205 -18.88 -4.64 20.21
N GLU A 206 -19.62 -4.39 21.28
CA GLU A 206 -20.73 -3.46 21.32
C GLU A 206 -20.52 -2.43 22.41
N ALA A 207 -20.76 -1.17 22.13
CA ALA A 207 -20.67 -0.08 23.09
C ALA A 207 -21.87 0.87 22.96
N ASP A 208 -22.41 1.29 24.07
CA ASP A 208 -23.38 2.39 24.11
C ASP A 208 -22.61 3.71 24.19
N LEU A 209 -22.69 4.52 23.14
CA LEU A 209 -21.98 5.80 23.08
C LEU A 209 -22.62 6.90 23.94
N LEU A 210 -23.87 6.72 24.39
CA LEU A 210 -24.53 7.69 25.26
C LEU A 210 -24.18 7.45 26.72
N THR A 211 -24.21 6.18 27.18
CA THR A 211 -23.88 5.79 28.54
C THR A 211 -22.38 5.56 28.74
N ASN A 212 -21.61 5.46 27.66
CA ASN A 212 -20.19 5.10 27.63
C ASN A 212 -19.91 3.69 28.21
N GLU A 213 -20.89 2.78 28.13
CA GLU A 213 -20.75 1.41 28.59
C GLU A 213 -20.31 0.46 27.46
N ILE A 214 -19.44 -0.48 27.79
CA ILE A 214 -19.10 -1.59 26.87
C ILE A 214 -20.10 -2.72 27.17
N LEU A 215 -21.02 -2.95 26.23
CA LEU A 215 -22.08 -3.95 26.35
C LEU A 215 -21.56 -5.36 26.03
N SER A 216 -20.56 -5.47 25.15
CA SER A 216 -19.90 -6.72 24.79
C SER A 216 -18.43 -6.45 24.41
N GLU A 217 -17.51 -7.22 24.94
CA GLU A 217 -16.08 -7.12 24.61
C GLU A 217 -15.72 -7.71 23.23
N GLY A 218 -16.67 -8.43 22.61
CA GLY A 218 -16.44 -9.09 21.34
C GLY A 218 -15.58 -10.35 21.45
N VAL A 219 -15.06 -10.81 20.32
CA VAL A 219 -14.30 -12.07 20.24
C VAL A 219 -12.96 -11.84 19.57
N LYS A 220 -11.88 -12.19 20.27
CA LYS A 220 -10.55 -12.21 19.66
C LYS A 220 -10.49 -13.35 18.63
N ILE A 221 -10.54 -12.99 17.35
CA ILE A 221 -10.45 -13.96 16.25
C ILE A 221 -8.98 -14.22 15.99
N PRO A 222 -8.45 -15.43 16.27
CA PRO A 222 -7.06 -15.73 15.94
C PRO A 222 -6.88 -15.60 14.43
N VAL A 223 -5.94 -14.76 14.00
CA VAL A 223 -5.51 -14.70 12.60
C VAL A 223 -5.01 -16.09 12.25
N LYS A 224 -5.79 -16.84 11.47
CA LYS A 224 -5.37 -18.15 10.97
C LYS A 224 -4.14 -17.91 10.11
N ALA A 225 -2.96 -18.22 10.62
CA ALA A 225 -1.81 -18.44 9.77
C ALA A 225 -2.26 -19.45 8.71
N LYS A 226 -2.31 -19.04 7.44
CA LYS A 226 -2.59 -19.99 6.34
C LYS A 226 -1.58 -21.09 6.49
N LYS A 227 -2.03 -22.31 6.87
CA LYS A 227 -1.16 -23.49 6.88
C LYS A 227 -0.47 -23.54 5.52
N PRO A 228 0.87 -23.70 5.46
CA PRO A 228 1.52 -23.94 4.18
C PRO A 228 0.77 -25.08 3.50
N ALA A 229 0.39 -24.87 2.24
CA ALA A 229 -0.37 -25.86 1.48
C ALA A 229 0.41 -27.18 1.55
N GLN A 230 -0.13 -28.15 2.26
CA GLN A 230 0.47 -29.48 2.35
C GLN A 230 0.69 -29.98 0.92
N ARG A 231 1.93 -30.31 0.61
CA ARG A 231 2.36 -30.88 -0.66
C ARG A 231 1.51 -32.11 -1.00
N LYS A 232 0.55 -31.96 -1.88
CA LYS A 232 -0.07 -33.08 -2.61
C LYS A 232 0.75 -33.43 -3.86
N ALA A 233 2.03 -33.05 -3.92
CA ALA A 233 2.88 -33.27 -5.08
C ALA A 233 3.79 -34.51 -4.96
N ASP A 234 3.92 -35.11 -3.77
CA ASP A 234 4.87 -36.21 -3.59
C ASP A 234 4.28 -37.61 -3.87
N ALA A 235 2.97 -37.69 -4.22
CA ALA A 235 2.33 -38.97 -4.54
C ALA A 235 2.21 -39.27 -6.05
N ALA A 236 2.70 -38.41 -6.92
CA ALA A 236 2.60 -38.57 -8.37
C ALA A 236 3.92 -38.96 -9.05
N PHE A 237 5.03 -39.14 -8.29
CA PHE A 237 6.33 -39.50 -8.84
C PHE A 237 6.78 -40.93 -8.49
N GLU A 238 5.92 -41.72 -7.84
CA GLU A 238 6.17 -43.15 -7.56
C GLU A 238 5.19 -44.08 -8.32
N ARG A 239 4.94 -43.80 -9.59
CA ARG A 239 4.33 -44.78 -10.51
C ARG A 239 4.92 -44.68 -11.89
#